data_ac78e1c1df92a37f43f7c2d689b59919
#
_entry.id   ac78e1c1df92a37f43f7c2d689b59919
#
_cell.length_a   1.000
_cell.length_b   1.000
_cell.length_c   1.000
_cell.angle_alpha   90.00
_cell.angle_beta   90.00
_cell.angle_gamma   90.00
#
_symmetry.space_group_name_H-M   'P 1'
#
loop_
_entity.id
_entity.type
_entity.pdbx_description
1 polymer ?
#
loop_
_entity_poly.entity_id
_entity_poly.type
_entity_poly.pdbx_seq_one_letter_code
_entity_poly.pdbx_strand_id
1 'polypeptide(L)'
;LGASRKQVKHFVILQGLRQSAKGVPIGLLAGQIVTWAACLLLKSISGDRFSEVPLFEFSIAGILAGIVVGFLIVLLASLSPAKKASRVSPVTAISGGSQLAQNKRAANTKLFHVETGMGMFHALSGKKNLFLMTCSFAISIMLFLAFQVMVVFLGQGMPALAPWAGDVSVTAAAGLETSVIEEIEAVEGVKCAFGRMEYSDLSVFSDTESGTATLVSYEENQFKWAKEELNGGNIDAVSGGVGDILVSYRDGMQWKVGDTVTLHTPLGEKQVRIAGVLSSTNASSEAGSLGYIICSEQLFTESIGAAGYTAVDIQLAGSSTDETVSAIRSLLPSDVSIADKRLSNSESQSSYYT
;
A
#
# COMPACT_ATOMS: atom_id res chain seq x y z
N LEU A 1 -23.63 57.56 11.38
CA LEU A 1 -24.73 57.04 10.63
C LEU A 1 -24.97 55.61 11.04
N GLY A 2 -26.01 55.35 11.85
CA GLY A 2 -26.30 54.18 12.68
C GLY A 2 -26.55 52.87 11.99
N ALA A 3 -25.50 52.18 11.56
CA ALA A 3 -25.62 50.79 11.11
C ALA A 3 -25.97 49.88 12.26
N SER A 4 -26.98 49.03 12.13
CA SER A 4 -27.37 48.08 13.16
C SER A 4 -26.32 46.98 13.31
N ARG A 5 -26.22 46.39 14.50
CA ARG A 5 -25.28 45.26 14.76
C ARG A 5 -25.48 44.10 13.78
N LYS A 6 -26.68 43.85 13.32
CA LYS A 6 -27.02 42.83 12.32
C LYS A 6 -26.42 43.18 10.96
N GLN A 7 -26.49 44.44 10.54
CA GLN A 7 -25.95 44.92 9.25
C GLN A 7 -24.42 44.81 9.24
N VAL A 8 -23.75 45.21 10.32
CA VAL A 8 -22.28 45.08 10.43
C VAL A 8 -21.85 43.63 10.34
N LYS A 9 -22.55 42.72 11.07
CA LYS A 9 -22.28 41.31 11.03
C LYS A 9 -22.48 40.73 9.61
N HIS A 10 -23.58 41.08 8.97
CA HIS A 10 -23.90 40.62 7.61
C HIS A 10 -22.87 41.10 6.59
N PHE A 11 -22.44 42.37 6.70
CA PHE A 11 -21.41 42.94 5.84
C PHE A 11 -20.05 42.19 5.92
N VAL A 12 -19.59 41.89 7.15
CA VAL A 12 -18.33 41.17 7.35
C VAL A 12 -18.40 39.75 6.80
N ILE A 13 -19.53 39.06 6.99
CA ILE A 13 -19.74 37.72 6.41
C ILE A 13 -19.77 37.77 4.89
N LEU A 14 -20.45 38.73 4.32
CA LEU A 14 -20.56 38.93 2.85
C LEU A 14 -19.18 39.22 2.24
N GLN A 15 -18.35 40.01 2.93
CA GLN A 15 -17.00 40.33 2.52
C GLN A 15 -16.12 39.06 2.56
N GLY A 16 -16.23 38.24 3.59
CA GLY A 16 -15.55 36.92 3.67
C GLY A 16 -15.97 36.00 2.51
N LEU A 17 -17.30 35.95 2.25
CA LEU A 17 -17.85 35.13 1.14
C LEU A 17 -17.36 35.61 -0.23
N ARG A 18 -17.27 36.92 -0.43
CA ARG A 18 -16.74 37.51 -1.67
C ARG A 18 -15.26 37.23 -1.89
N GLN A 19 -14.47 37.19 -0.81
CA GLN A 19 -13.08 36.79 -0.89
C GLN A 19 -12.92 35.27 -1.14
N SER A 20 -13.75 34.44 -0.51
CA SER A 20 -13.70 32.98 -0.73
C SER A 20 -14.10 32.59 -2.16
N ALA A 21 -15.01 33.34 -2.78
CA ALA A 21 -15.41 33.14 -4.19
C ALA A 21 -14.22 33.28 -5.17
N LYS A 22 -13.18 34.03 -4.79
CA LYS A 22 -11.92 34.12 -5.55
C LYS A 22 -10.86 33.14 -5.01
N GLY A 23 -10.74 33.02 -3.71
CA GLY A 23 -9.69 32.23 -3.04
C GLY A 23 -9.88 30.72 -3.23
N VAL A 24 -11.10 30.22 -3.17
CA VAL A 24 -11.39 28.79 -3.29
C VAL A 24 -11.01 28.24 -4.68
N PRO A 25 -11.41 28.86 -5.82
CA PRO A 25 -10.99 28.40 -7.13
C PRO A 25 -9.46 28.47 -7.33
N ILE A 26 -8.82 29.55 -6.87
CA ILE A 26 -7.36 29.68 -6.96
C ILE A 26 -6.67 28.58 -6.14
N GLY A 27 -7.16 28.31 -4.93
CA GLY A 27 -6.64 27.24 -4.08
C GLY A 27 -6.81 25.85 -4.70
N LEU A 28 -7.94 25.57 -5.33
CA LEU A 28 -8.19 24.31 -6.05
C LEU A 28 -7.26 24.16 -7.25
N LEU A 29 -7.07 25.20 -8.05
CA LEU A 29 -6.13 25.17 -9.18
C LEU A 29 -4.69 24.95 -8.72
N ALA A 30 -4.25 25.65 -7.68
CA ALA A 30 -2.92 25.47 -7.11
C ALA A 30 -2.74 24.05 -6.56
N GLY A 31 -3.74 23.53 -5.85
CA GLY A 31 -3.73 22.14 -5.34
C GLY A 31 -3.63 21.13 -6.47
N GLN A 32 -4.37 21.31 -7.56
CA GLN A 32 -4.31 20.43 -8.73
C GLN A 32 -2.93 20.43 -9.40
N ILE A 33 -2.32 21.61 -9.54
CA ILE A 33 -0.95 21.72 -10.09
C ILE A 33 0.06 20.99 -9.21
N VAL A 34 -0.05 21.13 -7.88
CA VAL A 34 0.83 20.41 -6.93
C VAL A 34 0.63 18.89 -7.04
N THR A 35 -0.61 18.42 -7.18
CA THR A 35 -0.91 17.00 -7.36
C THR A 35 -0.29 16.46 -8.65
N TRP A 36 -0.42 17.17 -9.77
CA TRP A 36 0.22 16.77 -11.03
C TRP A 36 1.75 16.76 -10.94
N ALA A 37 2.34 17.75 -10.28
CA ALA A 37 3.78 17.78 -10.05
C ALA A 37 4.24 16.59 -9.20
N ALA A 38 3.48 16.23 -8.17
CA ALA A 38 3.75 15.05 -7.33
C ALA A 38 3.63 13.74 -8.13
N CYS A 39 2.59 13.59 -8.97
CA CYS A 39 2.45 12.41 -9.84
C CYS A 39 3.59 12.29 -10.86
N LEU A 40 4.02 13.41 -11.45
CA LEU A 40 5.18 13.43 -12.35
C LEU A 40 6.46 13.03 -11.63
N LEU A 41 6.68 13.54 -10.41
CA LEU A 41 7.83 13.19 -9.59
C LEU A 41 7.83 11.69 -9.25
N LEU A 42 6.69 11.15 -8.82
CA LEU A 42 6.55 9.72 -8.52
C LEU A 42 6.84 8.84 -9.73
N LYS A 43 6.32 9.21 -10.91
CA LYS A 43 6.62 8.48 -12.16
C LYS A 43 8.10 8.56 -12.55
N SER A 44 8.78 9.68 -12.29
CA SER A 44 10.20 9.82 -12.62
C SER A 44 11.12 8.99 -11.70
N ILE A 45 10.68 8.74 -10.45
CA ILE A 45 11.46 7.99 -9.46
C ILE A 45 11.20 6.49 -9.57
N SER A 46 9.96 6.07 -9.88
CA SER A 46 9.53 4.67 -9.80
C SER A 46 8.78 4.23 -11.07
N GLY A 47 9.31 4.53 -12.24
CA GLY A 47 8.73 4.41 -13.59
C GLY A 47 7.64 3.36 -13.81
N ASP A 48 7.94 2.08 -13.60
CA ASP A 48 7.01 0.99 -13.95
C ASP A 48 5.90 0.76 -12.90
N ARG A 49 6.15 1.04 -11.62
CA ARG A 49 5.16 0.80 -10.54
C ARG A 49 3.98 1.76 -10.54
N PHE A 50 4.21 2.97 -11.06
CA PHE A 50 3.18 4.01 -11.15
C PHE A 50 2.76 4.29 -12.60
N SER A 51 3.02 3.34 -13.52
CA SER A 51 2.64 3.47 -14.94
C SER A 51 1.14 3.62 -15.13
N GLU A 52 0.34 2.93 -14.32
CA GLU A 52 -1.12 2.96 -14.37
C GLU A 52 -1.75 4.19 -13.70
N VAL A 53 -0.99 4.97 -12.92
CA VAL A 53 -1.52 6.19 -12.30
C VAL A 53 -1.76 7.24 -13.38
N PRO A 54 -3.01 7.68 -13.60
CA PRO A 54 -3.32 8.66 -14.62
C PRO A 54 -2.72 10.02 -14.23
N LEU A 55 -1.94 10.63 -15.16
CA LEU A 55 -1.24 11.90 -14.91
C LEU A 55 -2.19 13.10 -14.80
N PHE A 56 -3.31 13.06 -15.52
CA PHE A 56 -4.23 14.20 -15.67
C PHE A 56 -5.68 13.83 -15.38
N GLU A 57 -5.91 13.18 -14.26
CA GLU A 57 -7.27 12.85 -13.85
C GLU A 57 -7.89 13.96 -13.00
N PHE A 58 -9.15 14.29 -13.28
CA PHE A 58 -9.94 15.25 -12.53
C PHE A 58 -11.02 14.51 -11.73
N SER A 59 -10.89 14.50 -10.41
CA SER A 59 -11.97 14.02 -9.56
C SER A 59 -13.04 15.09 -9.37
N ILE A 60 -14.15 14.99 -10.10
CA ILE A 60 -15.29 15.91 -9.97
C ILE A 60 -15.83 15.91 -8.53
N ALA A 61 -15.90 14.74 -7.91
CA ALA A 61 -16.33 14.60 -6.51
C ALA A 61 -15.37 15.31 -5.55
N GLY A 62 -14.05 15.20 -5.77
CA GLY A 62 -13.02 15.90 -4.98
C GLY A 62 -13.10 17.42 -5.13
N ILE A 63 -13.32 17.92 -6.35
CA ILE A 63 -13.48 19.36 -6.62
C ILE A 63 -14.74 19.89 -5.92
N LEU A 64 -15.87 19.22 -6.04
CA LEU A 64 -17.12 19.61 -5.38
C LEU A 64 -16.98 19.61 -3.87
N ALA A 65 -16.39 18.56 -3.30
CA ALA A 65 -16.10 18.48 -1.86
C ALA A 65 -15.17 19.64 -1.42
N GLY A 66 -14.12 19.93 -2.18
CA GLY A 66 -13.19 21.03 -1.90
C GLY A 66 -13.88 22.40 -1.93
N ILE A 67 -14.79 22.64 -2.86
CA ILE A 67 -15.61 23.86 -2.93
C ILE A 67 -16.47 23.98 -1.66
N VAL A 68 -17.24 22.96 -1.33
CA VAL A 68 -18.14 22.96 -0.17
C VAL A 68 -17.37 23.19 1.13
N VAL A 69 -16.30 22.43 1.35
CA VAL A 69 -15.46 22.56 2.53
C VAL A 69 -14.77 23.93 2.59
N GLY A 70 -14.25 24.43 1.47
CA GLY A 70 -13.62 25.75 1.40
C GLY A 70 -14.56 26.88 1.80
N PHE A 71 -15.79 26.91 1.26
CA PHE A 71 -16.79 27.89 1.64
C PHE A 71 -17.22 27.74 3.11
N LEU A 72 -17.41 26.52 3.59
CA LEU A 72 -17.80 26.24 4.97
C LEU A 72 -16.75 26.74 5.96
N ILE A 73 -15.46 26.49 5.71
CA ILE A 73 -14.37 26.97 6.54
C ILE A 73 -14.34 28.50 6.61
N VAL A 74 -14.47 29.18 5.47
CA VAL A 74 -14.48 30.66 5.44
C VAL A 74 -15.69 31.22 6.18
N LEU A 75 -16.85 30.61 6.02
CA LEU A 75 -18.07 31.01 6.71
C LEU A 75 -17.90 30.88 8.23
N LEU A 76 -17.40 29.75 8.72
CA LEU A 76 -17.12 29.51 10.14
C LEU A 76 -16.04 30.47 10.67
N ALA A 77 -14.97 30.68 9.92
CA ALA A 77 -13.88 31.58 10.31
C ALA A 77 -14.31 33.05 10.38
N SER A 78 -15.26 33.48 9.53
CA SER A 78 -15.76 34.86 9.51
C SER A 78 -16.76 35.18 10.64
N LEU A 79 -17.39 34.16 11.25
CA LEU A 79 -18.37 34.36 12.32
C LEU A 79 -17.77 35.05 13.57
N SER A 80 -16.55 34.68 13.98
CA SER A 80 -15.91 35.24 15.17
C SER A 80 -15.50 36.71 14.98
N PRO A 81 -14.82 37.11 13.89
CA PRO A 81 -14.53 38.51 13.58
C PRO A 81 -15.79 39.35 13.42
N ALA A 82 -16.82 38.81 12.71
CA ALA A 82 -18.09 39.51 12.51
C ALA A 82 -18.82 39.83 13.82
N LYS A 83 -18.81 38.86 14.78
CA LYS A 83 -19.38 39.06 16.13
C LYS A 83 -18.59 40.10 16.93
N LYS A 84 -17.26 40.15 16.80
CA LYS A 84 -16.43 41.16 17.47
C LYS A 84 -16.68 42.54 16.85
N ALA A 85 -16.64 42.69 15.53
CA ALA A 85 -16.86 43.93 14.83
C ALA A 85 -18.22 44.55 15.15
N SER A 86 -19.30 43.71 15.27
CA SER A 86 -20.64 44.19 15.61
C SER A 86 -20.79 44.67 17.07
N ARG A 87 -19.83 44.45 17.95
CA ARG A 87 -19.85 44.88 19.36
C ARG A 87 -18.97 46.07 19.68
N VAL A 88 -18.16 46.54 18.73
CA VAL A 88 -17.35 47.74 18.90
C VAL A 88 -18.21 48.98 18.82
N SER A 89 -18.11 49.89 19.80
CA SER A 89 -18.82 51.15 19.76
C SER A 89 -18.23 52.10 18.71
N PRO A 90 -19.03 52.94 18.03
CA PRO A 90 -18.50 53.93 17.06
C PRO A 90 -17.43 54.83 17.65
N VAL A 91 -17.55 55.22 18.91
CA VAL A 91 -16.58 56.05 19.61
C VAL A 91 -15.23 55.34 19.78
N THR A 92 -15.25 54.07 20.15
CA THR A 92 -14.03 53.27 20.31
C THR A 92 -13.36 52.98 18.99
N ALA A 93 -14.11 52.90 17.90
CA ALA A 93 -13.58 52.71 16.54
C ALA A 93 -12.84 53.95 16.01
N ILE A 94 -13.34 55.14 16.37
CA ILE A 94 -12.74 56.42 15.94
C ILE A 94 -11.56 56.83 16.83
N SER A 95 -11.64 56.56 18.14
CA SER A 95 -10.60 56.99 19.11
C SER A 95 -9.36 56.12 19.07
N GLY A 96 -9.27 55.10 18.24
CA GLY A 96 -8.10 54.21 18.11
C GLY A 96 -7.76 53.43 19.40
N GLY A 97 -8.67 53.47 20.36
CA GLY A 97 -8.52 52.82 21.66
C GLY A 97 -8.51 51.29 21.55
N SER A 98 -7.43 50.70 21.12
CA SER A 98 -7.11 49.35 21.49
C SER A 98 -6.89 49.33 23.01
N GLN A 99 -7.93 49.04 23.78
CA GLN A 99 -7.74 48.58 25.13
C GLN A 99 -6.87 47.32 25.08
N LEU A 100 -5.57 47.49 25.08
CA LEU A 100 -4.65 46.48 25.55
C LEU A 100 -5.18 46.12 26.95
N ALA A 101 -5.82 44.97 27.06
CA ALA A 101 -6.20 44.40 28.35
C ALA A 101 -4.88 44.23 29.10
N GLN A 102 -4.50 45.23 29.88
CA GLN A 102 -3.35 45.19 30.77
C GLN A 102 -3.58 44.05 31.75
N ASN A 103 -2.98 42.94 31.47
CA ASN A 103 -2.96 41.79 32.35
C ASN A 103 -2.13 42.20 33.59
N LYS A 104 -2.77 42.54 34.70
CA LYS A 104 -2.18 43.02 35.96
C LYS A 104 -1.33 41.95 36.69
N ARG A 105 -0.94 40.87 36.05
CA ARG A 105 -0.04 39.87 36.64
C ARG A 105 1.38 40.19 36.34
N ALA A 106 2.17 40.56 37.37
CA ALA A 106 3.62 40.72 37.26
C ALA A 106 4.29 39.35 36.93
N ALA A 107 5.31 39.39 36.07
CA ALA A 107 6.12 38.22 35.82
C ALA A 107 6.86 37.83 37.12
N ASN A 108 6.80 36.55 37.47
CA ASN A 108 7.53 36.06 38.65
C ASN A 108 8.99 35.80 38.28
N THR A 109 9.85 36.74 38.52
CA THR A 109 11.27 36.72 38.19
C THR A 109 12.16 36.02 39.23
N LYS A 110 11.55 35.44 40.29
CA LYS A 110 12.34 34.81 41.38
C LYS A 110 12.86 33.40 41.03
N LEU A 111 12.32 32.73 40.04
CA LEU A 111 12.67 31.35 39.67
C LEU A 111 13.46 31.22 38.35
N PHE A 112 13.44 32.22 37.49
CA PHE A 112 14.09 32.18 36.18
C PHE A 112 14.84 33.48 35.88
N HIS A 113 15.87 33.44 35.01
CA HIS A 113 16.49 34.62 34.45
C HIS A 113 15.43 35.57 33.88
N VAL A 114 15.63 36.87 34.03
CA VAL A 114 14.65 37.90 33.64
C VAL A 114 14.17 37.75 32.22
N GLU A 115 15.05 37.36 31.30
CA GLU A 115 14.75 37.15 29.88
C GLU A 115 13.76 35.98 29.64
N THR A 116 14.00 34.84 30.29
CA THR A 116 13.08 33.66 30.22
C THR A 116 11.77 33.91 30.92
N GLY A 117 11.79 34.62 32.07
CA GLY A 117 10.59 35.01 32.78
C GLY A 117 9.68 35.95 31.98
N MET A 118 10.28 36.90 31.27
CA MET A 118 9.57 37.83 30.38
C MET A 118 9.02 37.14 29.12
N GLY A 119 9.80 36.25 28.51
CA GLY A 119 9.36 35.46 27.35
C GLY A 119 8.18 34.56 27.70
N MET A 120 8.24 33.88 28.85
CA MET A 120 7.18 33.02 29.36
C MET A 120 5.91 33.80 29.72
N PHE A 121 6.07 35.00 30.29
CA PHE A 121 4.94 35.91 30.59
C PHE A 121 4.24 36.38 29.30
N HIS A 122 5.00 36.77 28.27
CA HIS A 122 4.44 37.16 26.98
C HIS A 122 3.72 35.99 26.28
N ALA A 123 4.30 34.81 26.31
CA ALA A 123 3.70 33.61 25.74
C ALA A 123 2.38 33.25 26.45
N LEU A 124 2.35 33.32 27.79
CA LEU A 124 1.17 32.94 28.61
C LEU A 124 0.11 34.06 28.68
N SER A 125 0.44 35.31 28.37
CA SER A 125 -0.51 36.43 28.43
C SER A 125 -1.58 36.35 27.34
N GLY A 126 -1.26 35.71 26.23
CA GLY A 126 -2.18 35.48 25.09
C GLY A 126 -2.72 34.07 25.03
N LYS A 127 -3.48 33.60 26.04
CA LYS A 127 -3.98 32.19 26.13
C LYS A 127 -4.56 31.63 24.83
N LYS A 128 -5.26 32.43 24.02
CA LYS A 128 -5.78 32.01 22.71
C LYS A 128 -4.70 31.78 21.68
N ASN A 129 -3.74 32.68 21.62
CA ASN A 129 -2.59 32.55 20.70
C ASN A 129 -1.71 31.37 21.09
N LEU A 130 -1.45 31.21 22.41
CA LEU A 130 -0.72 30.04 22.90
C LEU A 130 -1.42 28.74 22.52
N PHE A 131 -2.74 28.62 22.76
CA PHE A 131 -3.52 27.45 22.41
C PHE A 131 -3.49 27.17 20.90
N LEU A 132 -3.70 28.18 20.05
CA LEU A 132 -3.64 28.04 18.60
C LEU A 132 -2.26 27.59 18.11
N MET A 133 -1.19 28.18 18.70
CA MET A 133 0.16 27.84 18.37
C MET A 133 0.51 26.41 18.79
N THR A 134 0.11 26.01 20.00
CA THR A 134 0.28 24.62 20.48
C THR A 134 -0.50 23.63 19.63
N CYS A 135 -1.76 23.92 19.29
CA CYS A 135 -2.55 23.07 18.38
C CYS A 135 -1.92 22.97 16.99
N SER A 136 -1.39 24.07 16.45
CA SER A 136 -0.72 24.06 15.15
C SER A 136 0.51 23.15 15.15
N PHE A 137 1.38 23.27 16.17
CA PHE A 137 2.53 22.38 16.33
C PHE A 137 2.11 20.92 16.55
N ALA A 138 1.10 20.69 17.39
CA ALA A 138 0.60 19.35 17.66
C ALA A 138 0.07 18.67 16.38
N ILE A 139 -0.70 19.42 15.56
CA ILE A 139 -1.20 18.91 14.27
C ILE A 139 -0.04 18.64 13.31
N SER A 140 0.95 19.52 13.23
CA SER A 140 2.12 19.32 12.37
C SER A 140 2.91 18.07 12.77
N ILE A 141 3.14 17.86 14.05
CA ILE A 141 3.83 16.67 14.58
C ILE A 141 2.99 15.42 14.32
N MET A 142 1.66 15.49 14.54
CA MET A 142 0.76 14.37 14.29
C MET A 142 0.76 13.96 12.81
N LEU A 143 0.71 14.93 11.89
CA LEU A 143 0.78 14.65 10.45
C LEU A 143 2.14 14.05 10.06
N PHE A 144 3.24 14.57 10.62
CA PHE A 144 4.56 14.00 10.37
C PHE A 144 4.67 12.56 10.86
N LEU A 145 4.20 12.28 12.09
CA LEU A 145 4.19 10.92 12.63
C LEU A 145 3.26 9.99 11.84
N ALA A 146 2.09 10.46 11.42
CA ALA A 146 1.17 9.69 10.59
C ALA A 146 1.83 9.32 9.24
N PHE A 147 2.54 10.27 8.63
CA PHE A 147 3.28 10.01 7.40
C PHE A 147 4.43 9.01 7.63
N GLN A 148 5.19 9.14 8.72
CA GLN A 148 6.23 8.19 9.10
C GLN A 148 5.68 6.78 9.31
N VAL A 149 4.56 6.66 10.03
CA VAL A 149 3.89 5.35 10.23
C VAL A 149 3.44 4.77 8.89
N MET A 150 2.90 5.60 7.99
CA MET A 150 2.50 5.16 6.66
C MET A 150 3.69 4.66 5.83
N VAL A 151 4.82 5.37 5.85
CA VAL A 151 6.05 4.95 5.14
C VAL A 151 6.59 3.64 5.70
N VAL A 152 6.65 3.50 7.03
CA VAL A 152 7.08 2.26 7.68
C VAL A 152 6.12 1.11 7.37
N PHE A 153 4.81 1.36 7.41
CA PHE A 153 3.79 0.36 7.06
C PHE A 153 3.92 -0.10 5.60
N LEU A 154 4.10 0.82 4.66
CA LEU A 154 4.31 0.47 3.25
C LEU A 154 5.63 -0.32 3.06
N GLY A 155 6.70 0.08 3.75
CA GLY A 155 7.99 -0.61 3.67
C GLY A 155 8.00 -2.00 4.30
N GLN A 156 7.25 -2.21 5.38
CA GLN A 156 7.18 -3.50 6.06
C GLN A 156 6.01 -4.37 5.57
N GLY A 157 4.91 -3.76 5.15
CA GLY A 157 3.72 -4.46 4.68
C GLY A 157 3.78 -4.93 3.23
N MET A 158 4.74 -4.41 2.46
CA MET A 158 5.00 -4.83 1.07
C MET A 158 6.49 -5.13 0.94
N PRO A 159 6.96 -6.33 1.31
CA PRO A 159 8.35 -6.70 1.10
C PRO A 159 8.68 -6.57 -0.39
N ALA A 160 9.83 -6.00 -0.69
CA ALA A 160 10.29 -5.77 -2.07
C ALA A 160 10.35 -7.05 -2.89
N LEU A 161 10.67 -8.15 -2.21
CA LEU A 161 10.70 -9.50 -2.77
C LEU A 161 10.10 -10.48 -1.76
N ALA A 162 9.26 -11.38 -2.26
CA ALA A 162 8.81 -12.51 -1.47
C ALA A 162 10.01 -13.39 -1.07
N PRO A 163 9.96 -14.09 0.08
CA PRO A 163 11.07 -14.97 0.53
C PRO A 163 11.48 -16.04 -0.48
N TRP A 164 10.54 -16.41 -1.36
CA TRP A 164 10.76 -17.39 -2.45
C TRP A 164 11.07 -16.76 -3.80
N ALA A 165 11.29 -15.45 -3.89
CA ALA A 165 11.61 -14.81 -5.16
C ALA A 165 12.92 -15.38 -5.71
N GLY A 166 12.86 -15.94 -6.92
CA GLY A 166 14.02 -16.44 -7.63
C GLY A 166 14.82 -15.30 -8.26
N ASP A 167 16.14 -15.40 -8.21
CA ASP A 167 17.05 -14.54 -8.97
C ASP A 167 17.12 -14.97 -10.44
N VAL A 168 16.94 -16.27 -10.68
CA VAL A 168 16.81 -16.86 -12.01
C VAL A 168 15.56 -17.72 -12.02
N SER A 169 14.71 -17.54 -13.03
CA SER A 169 13.53 -18.37 -13.25
C SER A 169 13.67 -19.14 -14.55
N VAL A 170 13.44 -20.42 -14.47
CA VAL A 170 13.48 -21.36 -15.61
C VAL A 170 12.07 -21.83 -15.89
N THR A 171 11.63 -21.76 -17.15
CA THR A 171 10.31 -22.23 -17.57
C THR A 171 10.47 -23.26 -18.70
N ALA A 172 9.84 -24.43 -18.53
CA ALA A 172 9.90 -25.53 -19.45
C ALA A 172 8.49 -26.05 -19.77
N ALA A 173 8.02 -25.85 -20.99
CA ALA A 173 6.68 -26.28 -21.40
C ALA A 173 6.52 -27.80 -21.42
N ALA A 174 7.59 -28.55 -21.69
CA ALA A 174 7.62 -29.99 -21.69
C ALA A 174 7.77 -30.62 -20.30
N GLY A 175 8.03 -29.79 -19.26
CA GLY A 175 8.39 -30.22 -17.93
C GLY A 175 9.85 -30.64 -17.79
N LEU A 176 10.46 -30.34 -16.63
CA LEU A 176 11.81 -30.76 -16.27
C LEU A 176 11.75 -31.93 -15.31
N GLU A 177 12.69 -32.86 -15.41
CA GLU A 177 12.79 -33.93 -14.43
C GLU A 177 13.09 -33.38 -13.02
N THR A 178 12.58 -34.05 -12.01
CA THR A 178 12.79 -33.61 -10.61
C THR A 178 14.26 -33.62 -10.18
N SER A 179 15.07 -34.49 -10.79
CA SER A 179 16.53 -34.55 -10.59
C SER A 179 17.27 -33.26 -10.95
N VAL A 180 16.72 -32.43 -11.84
CA VAL A 180 17.35 -31.16 -12.28
C VAL A 180 17.56 -30.19 -11.14
N ILE A 181 16.73 -30.24 -10.08
CA ILE A 181 16.89 -29.39 -8.90
C ILE A 181 18.19 -29.73 -8.17
N GLU A 182 18.45 -31.01 -7.93
CA GLU A 182 19.68 -31.45 -7.27
C GLU A 182 20.94 -31.05 -8.10
N GLU A 183 20.87 -31.14 -9.42
CA GLU A 183 21.95 -30.73 -10.30
C GLU A 183 22.18 -29.20 -10.24
N ILE A 184 21.11 -28.41 -10.22
CA ILE A 184 21.19 -26.94 -10.09
C ILE A 184 21.74 -26.55 -8.70
N GLU A 185 21.28 -27.18 -7.64
CA GLU A 185 21.76 -26.90 -6.28
C GLU A 185 23.23 -27.26 -6.07
N ALA A 186 23.77 -28.19 -6.86
CA ALA A 186 25.21 -28.53 -6.86
C ALA A 186 26.08 -27.46 -7.50
N VAL A 187 25.52 -26.49 -8.22
CA VAL A 187 26.30 -25.41 -8.86
C VAL A 187 26.80 -24.43 -7.81
N GLU A 188 28.09 -24.11 -7.85
CA GLU A 188 28.67 -23.11 -6.94
C GLU A 188 28.03 -21.74 -7.12
N GLY A 189 27.58 -21.13 -6.01
CA GLY A 189 26.87 -19.83 -6.02
C GLY A 189 25.34 -19.95 -6.05
N VAL A 190 24.78 -21.15 -6.13
CA VAL A 190 23.36 -21.40 -5.92
C VAL A 190 23.10 -21.54 -4.41
N LYS A 191 22.06 -20.87 -3.92
CA LYS A 191 21.62 -20.95 -2.54
C LYS A 191 20.58 -22.04 -2.34
N CYS A 192 19.58 -22.08 -3.20
CA CYS A 192 18.56 -23.11 -3.27
C CYS A 192 17.84 -23.03 -4.62
N ALA A 193 17.23 -24.12 -5.04
CA ALA A 193 16.35 -24.19 -6.19
C ALA A 193 15.07 -24.90 -5.77
N PHE A 194 13.95 -24.51 -6.35
CA PHE A 194 12.67 -25.15 -6.10
C PHE A 194 11.81 -25.16 -7.36
N GLY A 195 11.15 -26.28 -7.56
CA GLY A 195 10.32 -26.53 -8.71
C GLY A 195 8.85 -26.42 -8.38
N ARG A 196 8.06 -26.12 -9.40
CA ARG A 196 6.61 -26.22 -9.35
C ARG A 196 6.04 -26.73 -10.66
N MET A 197 4.94 -27.42 -10.55
CA MET A 197 4.13 -27.82 -11.68
C MET A 197 2.92 -26.92 -11.75
N GLU A 198 2.54 -26.48 -12.94
CA GLU A 198 1.40 -25.61 -13.16
C GLU A 198 0.49 -26.22 -14.24
N TYR A 199 -0.82 -26.18 -13.99
CA TYR A 199 -1.84 -26.61 -14.93
C TYR A 199 -2.94 -25.55 -15.00
N SER A 200 -3.05 -24.89 -16.15
CA SER A 200 -4.02 -23.83 -16.39
C SER A 200 -5.38 -24.38 -16.79
N ASP A 201 -6.40 -23.53 -16.66
CA ASP A 201 -7.78 -23.80 -17.10
C ASP A 201 -8.45 -25.04 -16.47
N LEU A 202 -8.03 -25.39 -15.23
CA LEU A 202 -8.69 -26.43 -14.47
C LEU A 202 -10.12 -26.02 -14.11
N SER A 203 -11.12 -26.79 -14.54
CA SER A 203 -12.52 -26.54 -14.18
C SER A 203 -12.77 -26.91 -12.72
N VAL A 204 -13.35 -25.98 -11.97
CA VAL A 204 -13.61 -26.12 -10.53
C VAL A 204 -15.06 -25.80 -10.23
N PHE A 205 -15.68 -26.62 -9.41
CA PHE A 205 -17.07 -26.49 -9.00
C PHE A 205 -17.20 -26.56 -7.48
N SER A 206 -18.01 -25.67 -6.94
CA SER A 206 -18.44 -25.69 -5.55
C SER A 206 -19.91 -25.27 -5.43
N ASP A 207 -20.47 -25.35 -4.25
CA ASP A 207 -21.84 -24.92 -3.99
C ASP A 207 -22.06 -23.41 -4.19
N THR A 208 -20.99 -22.62 -4.11
CA THR A 208 -21.05 -21.15 -4.15
C THR A 208 -20.52 -20.56 -5.45
N GLU A 209 -19.54 -21.18 -6.08
CA GLU A 209 -18.85 -20.65 -7.26
C GLU A 209 -18.43 -21.76 -8.21
N SER A 210 -18.38 -21.45 -9.49
CA SER A 210 -17.86 -22.34 -10.52
C SER A 210 -17.08 -21.54 -11.56
N GLY A 211 -16.00 -22.11 -12.07
CA GLY A 211 -15.15 -21.45 -13.07
C GLY A 211 -13.87 -22.21 -13.32
N THR A 212 -12.86 -21.50 -13.80
CA THR A 212 -11.53 -22.07 -14.06
C THR A 212 -10.52 -21.57 -13.01
N ALA A 213 -9.59 -22.42 -12.64
CA ALA A 213 -8.47 -22.07 -11.76
C ALA A 213 -7.16 -22.60 -12.36
N THR A 214 -6.06 -22.00 -11.98
CA THR A 214 -4.72 -22.55 -12.26
C THR A 214 -4.26 -23.36 -11.07
N LEU A 215 -4.04 -24.66 -11.27
CA LEU A 215 -3.52 -25.56 -10.25
C LEU A 215 -1.99 -25.46 -10.20
N VAL A 216 -1.43 -25.24 -9.03
CA VAL A 216 0.00 -25.08 -8.79
C VAL A 216 0.45 -26.04 -7.71
N SER A 217 1.49 -26.84 -7.96
CA SER A 217 2.13 -27.62 -6.92
C SER A 217 3.14 -26.79 -6.13
N TYR A 218 3.19 -26.99 -4.83
CA TYR A 218 4.26 -26.46 -4.00
C TYR A 218 5.14 -27.56 -3.45
N GLU A 219 6.43 -27.36 -3.54
CA GLU A 219 7.45 -28.13 -2.84
C GLU A 219 7.46 -27.78 -1.35
N GLU A 220 8.08 -28.63 -0.53
CA GLU A 220 8.14 -28.46 0.93
C GLU A 220 8.71 -27.09 1.36
N ASN A 221 9.77 -26.62 0.68
CA ASN A 221 10.35 -25.31 0.98
C ASN A 221 9.39 -24.15 0.66
N GLN A 222 8.62 -24.26 -0.40
CA GLN A 222 7.62 -23.25 -0.74
C GLN A 222 6.51 -23.18 0.29
N PHE A 223 6.05 -24.30 0.82
CA PHE A 223 5.09 -24.31 1.93
C PHE A 223 5.65 -23.61 3.18
N LYS A 224 6.94 -23.77 3.48
CA LYS A 224 7.58 -23.08 4.61
C LYS A 224 7.53 -21.56 4.45
N TRP A 225 7.81 -21.05 3.27
CA TRP A 225 7.80 -19.61 2.98
C TRP A 225 6.39 -19.07 2.84
N ALA A 226 5.48 -19.83 2.24
CA ALA A 226 4.09 -19.42 2.07
C ALA A 226 3.32 -19.24 3.39
N LYS A 227 3.90 -19.66 4.53
CA LYS A 227 3.34 -19.39 5.87
C LYS A 227 3.20 -17.90 6.16
N GLU A 228 4.08 -17.06 5.64
CA GLU A 228 4.03 -15.62 5.82
C GLU A 228 2.89 -14.97 5.00
N GLU A 229 2.45 -15.64 3.93
CA GLU A 229 1.36 -15.20 3.06
C GLU A 229 0.00 -15.77 3.45
N LEU A 230 -0.07 -16.57 4.51
CA LEU A 230 -1.30 -17.22 4.93
C LEU A 230 -2.24 -16.21 5.60
N ASN A 231 -3.35 -15.91 4.94
CA ASN A 231 -4.37 -14.98 5.44
C ASN A 231 -5.43 -15.68 6.32
N GLY A 232 -5.34 -17.00 6.46
CA GLY A 232 -6.20 -17.81 7.32
C GLY A 232 -6.16 -19.28 6.96
N GLY A 233 -6.36 -20.15 7.95
CA GLY A 233 -6.35 -21.61 7.76
C GLY A 233 -5.08 -22.29 8.28
N ASN A 234 -4.76 -23.46 7.71
CA ASN A 234 -3.62 -24.26 8.09
C ASN A 234 -2.89 -24.81 6.86
N ILE A 235 -1.66 -24.36 6.65
CA ILE A 235 -0.83 -24.74 5.52
C ILE A 235 -0.24 -26.16 5.67
N ASP A 236 0.01 -26.60 6.91
CA ASP A 236 0.62 -27.89 7.19
C ASP A 236 -0.32 -29.08 6.84
N ALA A 237 -1.64 -28.81 6.73
CA ALA A 237 -2.60 -29.79 6.25
C ALA A 237 -2.42 -30.14 4.76
N VAL A 238 -1.90 -29.19 3.97
CA VAL A 238 -1.73 -29.34 2.52
C VAL A 238 -0.39 -29.96 2.17
N SER A 239 0.68 -29.59 2.88
CA SER A 239 2.03 -30.06 2.57
C SER A 239 2.21 -31.58 2.69
N GLY A 240 1.43 -32.25 3.52
CA GLY A 240 1.51 -33.69 3.75
C GLY A 240 0.33 -34.53 3.22
N GLY A 241 -0.60 -33.94 2.44
CA GLY A 241 -1.84 -34.62 2.09
C GLY A 241 -2.29 -34.44 0.63
N VAL A 242 -3.26 -35.26 0.24
CA VAL A 242 -3.89 -35.25 -1.09
C VAL A 242 -5.36 -34.79 -1.04
N GLY A 243 -5.87 -34.41 0.11
CA GLY A 243 -7.26 -34.01 0.31
C GLY A 243 -7.49 -32.53 0.60
N ASP A 244 -6.44 -31.78 0.86
CA ASP A 244 -6.48 -30.39 1.25
C ASP A 244 -5.73 -29.50 0.24
N ILE A 245 -6.26 -28.27 0.04
CA ILE A 245 -5.68 -27.27 -0.86
C ILE A 245 -5.61 -25.91 -0.21
N LEU A 246 -4.76 -25.02 -0.73
CA LEU A 246 -4.81 -23.58 -0.47
C LEU A 246 -5.39 -22.89 -1.71
N VAL A 247 -6.00 -21.73 -1.50
CA VAL A 247 -6.52 -20.90 -2.59
C VAL A 247 -5.94 -19.50 -2.49
N SER A 248 -5.69 -18.85 -3.61
CA SER A 248 -5.27 -17.46 -3.62
C SER A 248 -6.45 -16.54 -3.28
N TYR A 249 -6.20 -15.49 -2.49
CA TYR A 249 -7.19 -14.46 -2.24
C TYR A 249 -7.53 -13.71 -3.53
N ARG A 250 -8.81 -13.40 -3.72
CA ARG A 250 -9.33 -12.54 -4.79
C ARG A 250 -10.50 -11.72 -4.30
N ASP A 251 -10.71 -10.57 -4.89
CA ASP A 251 -11.84 -9.73 -4.56
C ASP A 251 -13.17 -10.42 -4.94
N GLY A 252 -14.12 -10.39 -4.01
CA GLY A 252 -15.43 -11.02 -4.19
C GLY A 252 -15.45 -12.55 -4.00
N MET A 253 -14.35 -13.16 -3.55
CA MET A 253 -14.29 -14.60 -3.25
C MET A 253 -15.36 -15.00 -2.24
N GLN A 254 -16.13 -16.06 -2.56
CA GLN A 254 -17.14 -16.60 -1.67
C GLN A 254 -16.65 -17.84 -0.90
N TRP A 255 -15.57 -18.44 -1.33
CA TRP A 255 -14.95 -19.59 -0.66
C TRP A 255 -14.43 -19.25 0.72
N LYS A 256 -14.59 -20.20 1.64
CA LYS A 256 -14.12 -20.12 3.02
C LYS A 256 -13.25 -21.33 3.36
N VAL A 257 -12.38 -21.14 4.34
CA VAL A 257 -11.63 -22.27 4.92
C VAL A 257 -12.60 -23.29 5.47
N GLY A 258 -12.43 -24.54 5.04
CA GLY A 258 -13.30 -25.67 5.37
C GLY A 258 -14.29 -26.08 4.27
N ASP A 259 -14.52 -25.23 3.26
CA ASP A 259 -15.38 -25.56 2.13
C ASP A 259 -14.76 -26.69 1.29
N THR A 260 -15.63 -27.49 0.66
CA THR A 260 -15.22 -28.54 -0.27
C THR A 260 -15.45 -28.09 -1.69
N VAL A 261 -14.48 -28.30 -2.55
CA VAL A 261 -14.55 -28.00 -3.99
C VAL A 261 -14.25 -29.26 -4.80
N THR A 262 -14.85 -29.37 -5.97
CA THR A 262 -14.61 -30.46 -6.90
C THR A 262 -13.75 -29.98 -8.05
N LEU A 263 -12.60 -30.59 -8.22
CA LEU A 263 -11.66 -30.35 -9.32
C LEU A 263 -11.96 -31.36 -10.44
N HIS A 264 -12.25 -30.85 -11.63
CA HIS A 264 -12.40 -31.70 -12.83
C HIS A 264 -11.03 -31.82 -13.50
N THR A 265 -10.33 -32.89 -13.19
CA THR A 265 -8.96 -33.11 -13.65
C THR A 265 -8.93 -34.11 -14.83
N PRO A 266 -7.83 -34.12 -15.63
CA PRO A 266 -7.68 -35.11 -16.71
C PRO A 266 -7.77 -36.57 -16.27
N LEU A 267 -7.43 -36.87 -15.02
CA LEU A 267 -7.50 -38.24 -14.46
C LEU A 267 -8.80 -38.53 -13.68
N GLY A 268 -9.75 -37.59 -13.70
CA GLY A 268 -11.04 -37.73 -13.05
C GLY A 268 -11.41 -36.60 -12.11
N GLU A 269 -12.54 -36.75 -11.46
CA GLU A 269 -13.00 -35.78 -10.48
C GLU A 269 -12.34 -36.02 -9.12
N LYS A 270 -11.84 -34.94 -8.48
CA LYS A 270 -11.29 -34.99 -7.14
C LYS A 270 -12.03 -33.99 -6.25
N GLN A 271 -12.53 -34.46 -5.13
CA GLN A 271 -13.05 -33.59 -4.07
C GLN A 271 -11.92 -33.24 -3.10
N VAL A 272 -11.70 -31.94 -2.87
CA VAL A 272 -10.67 -31.42 -1.99
C VAL A 272 -11.25 -30.35 -1.09
N ARG A 273 -10.65 -30.18 0.08
CA ARG A 273 -11.08 -29.19 1.07
C ARG A 273 -10.14 -27.98 1.06
N ILE A 274 -10.70 -26.79 1.15
CA ILE A 274 -9.93 -25.55 1.32
C ILE A 274 -9.38 -25.49 2.75
N ALA A 275 -8.09 -25.70 2.91
CA ALA A 275 -7.41 -25.64 4.21
C ALA A 275 -6.92 -24.24 4.57
N GLY A 276 -6.73 -23.36 3.59
CA GLY A 276 -6.29 -21.99 3.84
C GLY A 276 -6.36 -21.09 2.61
N VAL A 277 -6.17 -19.80 2.86
CA VAL A 277 -6.17 -18.73 1.85
C VAL A 277 -4.84 -18.00 1.90
N LEU A 278 -4.17 -17.87 0.75
CA LEU A 278 -2.92 -17.12 0.59
C LEU A 278 -3.20 -15.72 0.05
N SER A 279 -2.46 -14.73 0.53
CA SER A 279 -2.51 -13.35 0.02
C SER A 279 -1.85 -13.23 -1.36
N SER A 280 -0.78 -13.99 -1.60
CA SER A 280 -0.08 -14.02 -2.87
C SER A 280 0.43 -15.41 -3.22
N THR A 281 0.82 -15.63 -4.47
CA THR A 281 1.40 -16.85 -4.99
C THR A 281 2.47 -16.52 -6.02
N ASN A 282 3.42 -17.43 -6.23
CA ASN A 282 4.50 -17.27 -7.20
C ASN A 282 4.24 -17.98 -8.54
N ALA A 283 3.00 -18.27 -8.88
CA ALA A 283 2.65 -18.89 -10.15
C ALA A 283 3.17 -18.08 -11.35
N SER A 284 3.64 -18.77 -12.38
CA SER A 284 4.13 -18.16 -13.63
C SER A 284 3.04 -18.06 -14.69
N SER A 285 2.04 -18.95 -14.65
CA SER A 285 0.89 -18.95 -15.55
C SER A 285 -0.15 -17.92 -15.12
N GLU A 286 -1.00 -17.50 -16.05
CA GLU A 286 -2.12 -16.61 -15.74
C GLU A 286 -3.12 -17.27 -14.79
N ALA A 287 -3.73 -16.44 -13.94
CA ALA A 287 -4.77 -16.89 -13.02
C ALA A 287 -6.03 -17.27 -13.81
N GLY A 288 -6.66 -18.39 -13.45
CA GLY A 288 -8.01 -18.67 -13.90
C GLY A 288 -9.04 -17.71 -13.30
N SER A 289 -10.29 -17.80 -13.73
CA SER A 289 -11.39 -16.95 -13.22
C SER A 289 -11.60 -17.05 -11.70
N LEU A 290 -11.24 -18.19 -11.12
CA LEU A 290 -11.27 -18.47 -9.68
C LEU A 290 -9.90 -18.31 -9.00
N GLY A 291 -8.88 -17.80 -9.72
CA GLY A 291 -7.54 -17.58 -9.20
C GLY A 291 -6.66 -18.83 -9.25
N TYR A 292 -5.79 -18.97 -8.26
CA TYR A 292 -4.88 -20.11 -8.13
C TYR A 292 -5.32 -21.06 -7.03
N ILE A 293 -5.11 -22.33 -7.29
CA ILE A 293 -5.27 -23.42 -6.32
C ILE A 293 -3.90 -24.03 -6.10
N ILE A 294 -3.46 -24.05 -4.86
CA ILE A 294 -2.15 -24.56 -4.48
C ILE A 294 -2.32 -25.91 -3.78
N CYS A 295 -1.56 -26.90 -4.21
CA CYS A 295 -1.64 -28.25 -3.69
C CYS A 295 -0.24 -28.85 -3.45
N SER A 296 -0.20 -30.03 -2.84
CA SER A 296 1.02 -30.83 -2.76
C SER A 296 1.39 -31.42 -4.15
N GLU A 297 2.65 -31.71 -4.36
CA GLU A 297 3.13 -32.38 -5.58
C GLU A 297 2.44 -33.73 -5.79
N GLN A 298 2.16 -34.45 -4.70
CA GLN A 298 1.46 -35.71 -4.75
C GLN A 298 0.03 -35.53 -5.30
N LEU A 299 -0.75 -34.58 -4.76
CA LEU A 299 -2.09 -34.30 -5.26
C LEU A 299 -2.07 -33.86 -6.71
N PHE A 300 -1.09 -33.03 -7.11
CA PHE A 300 -0.94 -32.59 -8.49
C PHE A 300 -0.70 -33.77 -9.44
N THR A 301 0.27 -34.63 -9.12
CA THR A 301 0.60 -35.81 -9.93
C THR A 301 -0.58 -36.79 -10.04
N GLU A 302 -1.30 -37.03 -8.93
CA GLU A 302 -2.49 -37.86 -8.91
C GLU A 302 -3.67 -37.26 -9.71
N SER A 303 -3.71 -35.94 -9.91
CA SER A 303 -4.79 -35.24 -10.57
C SER A 303 -4.52 -35.03 -12.05
N ILE A 304 -3.29 -34.69 -12.41
CA ILE A 304 -2.89 -34.30 -13.76
C ILE A 304 -2.10 -35.39 -14.48
N GLY A 305 -1.39 -36.25 -13.72
CA GLY A 305 -0.51 -37.29 -14.28
C GLY A 305 0.85 -36.76 -14.78
N ALA A 306 1.12 -35.47 -14.63
CA ALA A 306 2.41 -34.89 -14.97
C ALA A 306 3.43 -35.13 -13.85
N ALA A 307 4.66 -35.45 -14.24
CA ALA A 307 5.75 -35.75 -13.30
C ALA A 307 6.95 -34.82 -13.49
N GLY A 308 6.79 -33.66 -14.16
CA GLY A 308 7.88 -32.75 -14.46
C GLY A 308 7.56 -31.31 -14.05
N TYR A 309 8.59 -30.59 -13.57
CA TYR A 309 8.45 -29.18 -13.21
C TYR A 309 8.30 -28.31 -14.46
N THR A 310 7.24 -27.54 -14.53
CA THR A 310 7.01 -26.54 -15.58
C THR A 310 7.75 -25.23 -15.30
N ALA A 311 8.06 -24.97 -14.06
CA ALA A 311 8.87 -23.81 -13.65
C ALA A 311 9.81 -24.19 -12.50
N VAL A 312 11.03 -23.64 -12.54
CA VAL A 312 12.02 -23.76 -11.48
C VAL A 312 12.53 -22.36 -11.14
N ASP A 313 12.43 -21.97 -9.90
CA ASP A 313 13.00 -20.73 -9.39
C ASP A 313 14.27 -21.02 -8.61
N ILE A 314 15.32 -20.23 -8.88
CA ILE A 314 16.65 -20.41 -8.33
C ILE A 314 17.04 -19.16 -7.57
N GLN A 315 17.38 -19.32 -6.30
CA GLN A 315 17.97 -18.28 -5.48
C GLN A 315 19.48 -18.39 -5.50
N LEU A 316 20.16 -17.29 -5.73
CA LEU A 316 21.60 -17.23 -5.80
C LEU A 316 22.20 -16.72 -4.48
N ALA A 317 23.41 -17.15 -4.16
CA ALA A 317 24.17 -16.58 -3.06
C ALA A 317 24.69 -15.18 -3.44
N GLY A 318 24.90 -14.32 -2.45
CA GLY A 318 25.34 -12.93 -2.70
C GLY A 318 26.71 -12.77 -3.39
N SER A 319 27.47 -13.86 -3.54
CA SER A 319 28.73 -13.93 -4.27
C SER A 319 28.59 -14.49 -5.68
N SER A 320 27.39 -14.75 -6.17
CA SER A 320 27.13 -15.35 -7.47
C SER A 320 27.54 -14.43 -8.62
N THR A 321 28.12 -15.01 -9.65
CA THR A 321 28.62 -14.31 -10.84
C THR A 321 27.81 -14.67 -12.09
N ASP A 322 28.10 -14.02 -13.21
CA ASP A 322 27.55 -14.42 -14.51
C ASP A 322 27.98 -15.82 -14.95
N GLU A 323 29.10 -16.32 -14.37
CA GLU A 323 29.57 -17.69 -14.56
C GLU A 323 28.60 -18.70 -13.93
N THR A 324 28.03 -18.39 -12.74
CA THR A 324 26.99 -19.21 -12.10
C THR A 324 25.76 -19.36 -12.97
N VAL A 325 25.27 -18.25 -13.55
CA VAL A 325 24.10 -18.29 -14.45
C VAL A 325 24.42 -19.03 -15.74
N SER A 326 25.65 -18.89 -16.27
CA SER A 326 26.10 -19.64 -17.46
C SER A 326 26.22 -21.13 -17.18
N ALA A 327 26.70 -21.52 -16.00
CA ALA A 327 26.76 -22.92 -15.56
C ALA A 327 25.36 -23.52 -15.47
N ILE A 328 24.40 -22.83 -14.83
CA ILE A 328 23.00 -23.25 -14.77
C ILE A 328 22.43 -23.44 -16.17
N ARG A 329 22.69 -22.49 -17.08
CA ARG A 329 22.21 -22.58 -18.46
C ARG A 329 22.76 -23.80 -19.20
N SER A 330 23.99 -24.21 -18.92
CA SER A 330 24.63 -25.38 -19.57
C SER A 330 24.05 -26.73 -19.10
N LEU A 331 23.41 -26.77 -17.95
CA LEU A 331 22.75 -27.96 -17.41
C LEU A 331 21.35 -28.17 -18.00
N LEU A 332 20.75 -27.11 -18.54
CA LEU A 332 19.35 -27.14 -18.98
C LEU A 332 19.25 -27.44 -20.48
N PRO A 333 18.17 -28.10 -20.93
CA PRO A 333 17.85 -28.28 -22.32
C PRO A 333 17.75 -26.94 -23.09
N SER A 334 18.01 -26.97 -24.40
CA SER A 334 18.02 -25.76 -25.23
C SER A 334 16.64 -25.15 -25.50
N ASP A 335 15.56 -25.88 -25.24
CA ASP A 335 14.16 -25.49 -25.41
C ASP A 335 13.54 -24.81 -24.19
N VAL A 336 14.35 -24.59 -23.16
CA VAL A 336 13.93 -24.01 -21.88
C VAL A 336 14.14 -22.50 -21.90
N SER A 337 13.15 -21.75 -21.44
CA SER A 337 13.27 -20.29 -21.25
C SER A 337 13.88 -19.97 -19.90
N ILE A 338 14.90 -19.13 -19.89
CA ILE A 338 15.62 -18.68 -18.69
C ILE A 338 15.49 -17.18 -18.57
N ALA A 339 14.91 -16.71 -17.47
CA ALA A 339 14.80 -15.31 -17.14
C ALA A 339 15.73 -14.97 -15.96
N ASP A 340 16.73 -14.15 -16.21
CA ASP A 340 17.61 -13.58 -15.19
C ASP A 340 16.96 -12.34 -14.61
N LYS A 341 16.55 -12.43 -13.35
CA LYS A 341 15.83 -11.37 -12.62
C LYS A 341 16.73 -10.59 -11.64
N ARG A 342 18.04 -10.88 -11.60
CA ARG A 342 18.95 -10.26 -10.63
C ARG A 342 18.93 -8.74 -10.66
N LEU A 343 18.95 -8.15 -11.87
CA LEU A 343 18.89 -6.68 -12.03
C LEU A 343 17.56 -6.13 -11.52
N SER A 344 16.45 -6.67 -11.98
CA SER A 344 15.12 -6.20 -11.54
C SER A 344 14.88 -6.42 -10.05
N ASN A 345 15.40 -7.50 -9.47
CA ASN A 345 15.34 -7.76 -8.03
C ASN A 345 16.18 -6.75 -7.25
N SER A 346 17.40 -6.44 -7.70
CA SER A 346 18.27 -5.44 -7.07
C SER A 346 17.69 -4.03 -7.15
N GLU A 347 17.11 -3.65 -8.28
CA GLU A 347 16.41 -2.39 -8.45
C GLU A 347 15.17 -2.30 -7.57
N SER A 348 14.42 -3.39 -7.47
CA SER A 348 13.29 -3.48 -6.56
C SER A 348 13.73 -3.32 -5.10
N GLN A 349 14.78 -3.99 -4.65
CA GLN A 349 15.32 -3.83 -3.31
C GLN A 349 15.85 -2.41 -3.05
N SER A 350 16.63 -1.85 -3.98
CA SER A 350 17.21 -0.51 -3.80
C SER A 350 16.16 0.58 -3.71
N SER A 351 15.05 0.46 -4.46
CA SER A 351 13.97 1.43 -4.44
C SER A 351 13.16 1.44 -3.13
N TYR A 352 13.31 0.41 -2.28
CA TYR A 352 12.70 0.37 -0.93
C TYR A 352 13.56 1.03 0.15
N TYR A 353 14.88 1.16 -0.09
CA TYR A 353 15.82 1.72 0.90
C TYR A 353 16.21 3.17 0.61
N THR A 354 15.76 3.75 -0.50
CA THR A 354 15.96 5.16 -0.87
C THR A 354 14.67 5.96 -0.74
#